data_0d4854f80d5d216212b0a4f759cf585d
#
_entry.id   0d4854f80d5d216212b0a4f759cf585d
#
_cell.length_a   1.000
_cell.length_b   1.000
_cell.length_c   1.000
_cell.angle_alpha   90.00
_cell.angle_beta   90.00
_cell.angle_gamma   90.00
#
_symmetry.space_group_name_H-M   'P 1'
#
loop_
_entity.id
_entity.type
_entity.pdbx_description
1 polymer ?
#
loop_
_entity_poly.entity_id
_entity_poly.type
_entity_poly.pdbx_seq_one_letter_code
_entity_poly.pdbx_strand_id
1 'polypeptide(L)'
;LEFFWWGSIFFVNIPIAVVLFVLTVLFVPSSRDSLRHPMDPLGGLLSAGALAALVFALVQGPEYGWTDPRILGSAVTSVLLGRAWVVAERRREHPMLDPSLFRIPRFGLGSLGIASAFAVMFGMFFGFAQFMQFVLGYSALDTAIRTLPFAATMIAFSQLGPRLASRIGVRSGIAGGLLLTSIGLLWMSAVNVSSGYLQVVGGLTLAAAGMALAFPAATEAIVGSLPQDKAGVASA
;
A
#
# COMPACT_ATOMS: atom_id res chain seq x y z
N LEU A 1 -19.37 16.84 -5.64
CA LEU A 1 -20.08 16.11 -6.69
C LEU A 1 -21.54 16.56 -6.86
N GLU A 2 -22.12 17.24 -5.89
CA GLU A 2 -23.49 17.76 -6.00
C GLU A 2 -23.57 18.93 -7.01
N PHE A 3 -22.50 19.70 -7.19
CA PHE A 3 -22.45 20.89 -8.03
C PHE A 3 -21.53 20.76 -9.25
N PHE A 4 -20.68 19.74 -9.30
CA PHE A 4 -19.69 19.55 -10.36
C PHE A 4 -19.77 18.15 -10.94
N TRP A 5 -19.44 18.03 -12.23
CA TRP A 5 -19.28 16.75 -12.90
C TRP A 5 -18.24 15.87 -12.18
N TRP A 6 -18.50 14.56 -12.13
CA TRP A 6 -17.65 13.61 -11.37
C TRP A 6 -16.15 13.67 -11.70
N GLY A 7 -15.79 13.99 -12.97
CA GLY A 7 -14.39 14.14 -13.37
C GLY A 7 -13.69 15.36 -12.78
N SER A 8 -14.42 16.32 -12.18
CA SER A 8 -13.83 17.48 -11.52
C SER A 8 -12.92 17.11 -10.35
N ILE A 9 -13.09 15.93 -9.75
CA ILE A 9 -12.21 15.39 -8.71
C ILE A 9 -10.76 15.29 -9.20
N PHE A 10 -10.56 14.97 -10.48
CA PHE A 10 -9.21 14.87 -11.04
C PHE A 10 -8.56 16.23 -11.23
N PHE A 11 -9.35 17.28 -11.48
CA PHE A 11 -8.80 18.65 -11.63
C PHE A 11 -8.19 19.19 -10.34
N VAL A 12 -8.65 18.74 -9.16
CA VAL A 12 -8.05 19.13 -7.87
C VAL A 12 -6.60 18.63 -7.75
N ASN A 13 -6.27 17.52 -8.39
CA ASN A 13 -4.92 16.98 -8.37
C ASN A 13 -3.95 17.73 -9.29
N ILE A 14 -4.44 18.47 -10.32
CA ILE A 14 -3.58 19.18 -11.26
C ILE A 14 -2.73 20.25 -10.56
N PRO A 15 -3.30 21.21 -9.79
CA PRO A 15 -2.49 22.22 -9.10
C PRO A 15 -1.51 21.58 -8.11
N ILE A 16 -1.90 20.51 -7.42
CA ILE A 16 -1.02 19.77 -6.51
C ILE A 16 0.14 19.16 -7.28
N ALA A 17 -0.13 18.49 -8.40
CA ALA A 17 0.89 17.89 -9.25
C ALA A 17 1.85 18.95 -9.82
N VAL A 18 1.33 20.10 -10.26
CA VAL A 18 2.16 21.22 -10.75
C VAL A 18 3.08 21.75 -9.65
N VAL A 19 2.55 21.99 -8.45
CA VAL A 19 3.36 22.45 -7.31
C VAL A 19 4.45 21.42 -6.97
N LEU A 20 4.10 20.14 -6.87
CA LEU A 20 5.06 19.08 -6.60
C LEU A 20 6.11 18.96 -7.71
N PHE A 21 5.71 19.08 -8.97
CA PHE A 21 6.64 19.09 -10.11
C PHE A 21 7.64 20.23 -10.01
N VAL A 22 7.17 21.46 -9.77
CA VAL A 22 8.02 22.64 -9.60
C VAL A 22 8.98 22.46 -8.42
N LEU A 23 8.48 22.02 -7.27
CA LEU A 23 9.32 21.77 -6.09
C LEU A 23 10.37 20.69 -6.36
N THR A 24 9.99 19.62 -7.06
CA THR A 24 10.93 18.57 -7.44
C THR A 24 12.04 19.09 -8.34
N VAL A 25 11.68 19.86 -9.37
CA VAL A 25 12.68 20.44 -10.30
C VAL A 25 13.62 21.43 -9.60
N LEU A 26 13.12 22.21 -8.64
CA LEU A 26 13.91 23.23 -7.95
C LEU A 26 14.78 22.66 -6.81
N PHE A 27 14.31 21.67 -6.08
CA PHE A 27 14.93 21.25 -4.82
C PHE A 27 15.53 19.84 -4.86
N VAL A 28 15.13 18.97 -5.79
CA VAL A 28 15.67 17.62 -5.86
C VAL A 28 16.90 17.61 -6.75
N PRO A 29 18.09 17.28 -6.21
CA PRO A 29 19.30 17.16 -7.01
C PRO A 29 19.14 16.03 -8.03
N SER A 30 19.64 16.23 -9.26
CA SER A 30 19.60 15.18 -10.28
C SER A 30 20.54 14.05 -9.85
N SER A 31 19.96 12.90 -9.52
CA SER A 31 20.69 11.67 -9.33
C SER A 31 20.62 10.86 -10.62
N ARG A 32 21.79 10.59 -11.22
CA ARG A 32 21.90 9.69 -12.37
C ARG A 32 22.77 8.52 -11.99
N ASP A 33 22.22 7.33 -12.18
CA ASP A 33 23.05 6.13 -12.11
C ASP A 33 24.08 6.18 -13.25
N SER A 34 25.35 6.06 -12.89
CA SER A 34 26.46 5.99 -13.86
C SER A 34 26.44 4.69 -14.69
N LEU A 35 25.82 3.64 -14.15
CA LEU A 35 25.63 2.36 -14.81
C LEU A 35 24.25 2.35 -15.47
N ARG A 36 24.22 2.63 -16.78
CA ARG A 36 22.98 2.50 -17.58
C ARG A 36 22.65 1.02 -17.74
N HIS A 37 21.86 0.48 -16.85
CA HIS A 37 21.31 -0.86 -17.04
C HIS A 37 20.24 -0.85 -18.13
N PRO A 38 20.29 -1.80 -19.09
CA PRO A 38 19.27 -1.91 -20.12
C PRO A 38 17.91 -2.21 -19.48
N MET A 39 16.86 -1.55 -19.99
CA MET A 39 15.48 -1.86 -19.58
C MET A 39 15.17 -3.33 -19.85
N ASP A 40 14.38 -3.94 -18.99
CA ASP A 40 13.87 -5.30 -19.15
C ASP A 40 12.40 -5.33 -19.58
N PRO A 41 12.07 -5.18 -20.86
CA PRO A 41 10.69 -5.21 -21.31
C PRO A 41 10.03 -6.58 -21.11
N LEU A 42 10.80 -7.67 -21.18
CA LEU A 42 10.27 -9.02 -20.99
C LEU A 42 9.90 -9.27 -19.52
N GLY A 43 10.78 -8.92 -18.59
CA GLY A 43 10.48 -9.01 -17.15
C GLY A 43 9.27 -8.12 -16.77
N GLY A 44 9.21 -6.90 -17.31
CA GLY A 44 8.07 -6.01 -17.14
C GLY A 44 6.75 -6.61 -17.67
N LEU A 45 6.75 -7.20 -18.87
CA LEU A 45 5.55 -7.83 -19.43
C LEU A 45 5.12 -9.08 -18.65
N LEU A 46 6.08 -9.92 -18.23
CA LEU A 46 5.78 -11.12 -17.45
C LEU A 46 5.20 -10.78 -16.07
N SER A 47 5.78 -9.79 -15.37
CA SER A 47 5.29 -9.34 -14.06
C SER A 47 3.93 -8.66 -14.19
N ALA A 48 3.75 -7.77 -15.16
CA ALA A 48 2.48 -7.10 -15.41
C ALA A 48 1.37 -8.10 -15.78
N GLY A 49 1.67 -9.07 -16.66
CA GLY A 49 0.74 -10.14 -17.03
C GLY A 49 0.37 -11.03 -15.85
N ALA A 50 1.35 -11.41 -15.01
CA ALA A 50 1.09 -12.19 -13.81
C ALA A 50 0.17 -11.45 -12.82
N LEU A 51 0.44 -10.17 -12.58
CA LEU A 51 -0.38 -9.33 -11.69
C LEU A 51 -1.78 -9.10 -12.28
N ALA A 52 -1.89 -8.80 -13.56
CA ALA A 52 -3.19 -8.61 -14.21
C ALA A 52 -4.06 -9.87 -14.11
N ALA A 53 -3.49 -11.05 -14.36
CA ALA A 53 -4.19 -12.31 -14.22
C ALA A 53 -4.58 -12.61 -12.77
N LEU A 54 -3.73 -12.29 -11.78
CA LEU A 54 -4.04 -12.42 -10.37
C LEU A 54 -5.20 -11.51 -9.95
N VAL A 55 -5.10 -10.23 -10.32
CA VAL A 55 -6.14 -9.24 -9.99
C VAL A 55 -7.47 -9.63 -10.64
N PHE A 56 -7.46 -10.07 -11.90
CA PHE A 56 -8.67 -10.56 -12.56
C PHE A 56 -9.30 -11.72 -11.78
N ALA A 57 -8.50 -12.71 -11.36
CA ALA A 57 -9.00 -13.85 -10.59
C ALA A 57 -9.64 -13.41 -9.27
N LEU A 58 -8.97 -12.49 -8.54
CA LEU A 58 -9.44 -12.02 -7.23
C LEU A 58 -10.70 -11.14 -7.35
N VAL A 59 -10.76 -10.26 -8.35
CA VAL A 59 -11.87 -9.32 -8.52
C VAL A 59 -13.11 -10.02 -9.08
N GLN A 60 -12.92 -10.92 -10.03
CA GLN A 60 -14.04 -11.58 -10.72
C GLN A 60 -14.44 -12.91 -10.07
N GLY A 61 -13.62 -13.45 -9.17
CA GLY A 61 -13.90 -14.69 -8.45
C GLY A 61 -15.23 -14.72 -7.70
N PRO A 62 -15.60 -13.66 -6.93
CA PRO A 62 -16.89 -13.59 -6.27
C PRO A 62 -18.08 -13.54 -7.23
N GLU A 63 -17.93 -12.97 -8.42
CA GLU A 63 -19.00 -12.80 -9.40
C GLU A 63 -19.24 -14.06 -10.22
N TYR A 64 -18.17 -14.66 -10.78
CA TYR A 64 -18.27 -15.86 -11.62
C TYR A 64 -18.22 -17.17 -10.82
N GLY A 65 -17.78 -17.11 -9.56
CA GLY A 65 -17.51 -18.29 -8.73
C GLY A 65 -16.05 -18.76 -8.84
N TRP A 66 -15.48 -19.14 -7.71
CA TRP A 66 -14.07 -19.55 -7.59
C TRP A 66 -13.70 -20.80 -8.38
N THR A 67 -14.68 -21.59 -8.79
CA THR A 67 -14.49 -22.82 -9.60
C THR A 67 -14.72 -22.60 -11.08
N ASP A 68 -15.09 -21.38 -11.51
CA ASP A 68 -15.27 -21.07 -12.93
C ASP A 68 -13.95 -21.27 -13.69
N PRO A 69 -13.98 -21.93 -14.87
CA PRO A 69 -12.78 -22.14 -15.69
C PRO A 69 -12.00 -20.87 -16.03
N ARG A 70 -12.65 -19.71 -16.14
CA ARG A 70 -12.02 -18.41 -16.40
C ARG A 70 -11.16 -17.98 -15.19
N ILE A 71 -11.71 -18.15 -13.99
CA ILE A 71 -11.02 -17.81 -12.73
C ILE A 71 -9.85 -18.76 -12.48
N LEU A 72 -10.08 -20.06 -12.63
CA LEU A 72 -9.00 -21.05 -12.52
C LEU A 72 -7.93 -20.85 -13.59
N GLY A 73 -8.34 -20.59 -14.84
CA GLY A 73 -7.41 -20.30 -15.93
C GLY A 73 -6.56 -19.06 -15.69
N SER A 74 -7.16 -17.97 -15.17
CA SER A 74 -6.41 -16.76 -14.83
C SER A 74 -5.48 -16.96 -13.64
N ALA A 75 -5.89 -17.70 -12.61
CA ALA A 75 -5.04 -18.04 -11.47
C ALA A 75 -3.83 -18.89 -11.92
N VAL A 76 -4.05 -19.90 -12.75
CA VAL A 76 -2.97 -20.72 -13.32
C VAL A 76 -2.04 -19.86 -14.20
N THR A 77 -2.60 -18.99 -15.03
CA THR A 77 -1.82 -18.07 -15.87
C THR A 77 -0.96 -17.15 -15.03
N SER A 78 -1.48 -16.59 -13.94
CA SER A 78 -0.74 -15.77 -12.99
C SER A 78 0.47 -16.53 -12.42
N VAL A 79 0.25 -17.75 -11.95
CA VAL A 79 1.32 -18.60 -11.40
C VAL A 79 2.38 -18.93 -12.45
N LEU A 80 1.97 -19.28 -13.66
CA LEU A 80 2.90 -19.61 -14.75
C LEU A 80 3.74 -18.41 -15.18
N LEU A 81 3.11 -17.24 -15.38
CA LEU A 81 3.81 -16.00 -15.72
C LEU A 81 4.72 -15.52 -14.58
N GLY A 82 4.27 -15.63 -13.33
CA GLY A 82 5.08 -15.30 -12.15
C GLY A 82 6.30 -16.22 -12.03
N ARG A 83 6.14 -17.52 -12.28
CA ARG A 83 7.30 -18.44 -12.35
C ARG A 83 8.23 -18.13 -13.51
N ALA A 84 7.69 -17.86 -14.69
CA ALA A 84 8.49 -17.47 -15.84
C ALA A 84 9.28 -16.20 -15.56
N TRP A 85 8.66 -15.21 -14.91
CA TRP A 85 9.33 -14.00 -14.46
C TRP A 85 10.48 -14.30 -13.48
N VAL A 86 10.24 -15.07 -12.42
CA VAL A 86 11.29 -15.45 -11.46
C VAL A 86 12.45 -16.17 -12.14
N VAL A 87 12.16 -17.07 -13.10
CA VAL A 87 13.22 -17.78 -13.84
C VAL A 87 13.99 -16.84 -14.76
N ALA A 88 13.30 -15.91 -15.42
CA ALA A 88 13.93 -14.93 -16.30
C ALA A 88 14.86 -14.00 -15.50
N GLU A 89 14.38 -13.45 -14.37
CA GLU A 89 15.16 -12.57 -13.49
C GLU A 89 16.40 -13.25 -12.91
N ARG A 90 16.28 -14.53 -12.51
CA ARG A 90 17.43 -15.29 -11.97
C ARG A 90 18.52 -15.61 -13.00
N ARG A 91 18.21 -15.56 -14.29
CA ARG A 91 19.16 -15.84 -15.38
C ARG A 91 19.84 -14.58 -15.91
N ARG A 92 19.43 -13.39 -15.45
CA ARG A 92 19.96 -12.12 -15.90
C ARG A 92 21.12 -11.64 -15.03
N GLU A 93 22.11 -11.06 -15.67
CA GLU A 93 23.23 -10.41 -14.98
C GLU A 93 22.80 -9.15 -14.22
N HIS A 94 21.77 -8.44 -14.75
CA HIS A 94 21.22 -7.23 -14.16
C HIS A 94 19.69 -7.34 -14.07
N PRO A 95 19.15 -8.05 -13.06
CA PRO A 95 17.72 -8.18 -12.87
C PRO A 95 17.10 -6.85 -12.42
N MET A 96 15.87 -6.53 -12.88
CA MET A 96 15.12 -5.37 -12.38
C MET A 96 14.78 -5.53 -10.90
N LEU A 97 14.36 -6.73 -10.51
CA LEU A 97 14.13 -7.10 -9.13
C LEU A 97 14.68 -8.50 -8.89
N ASP A 98 15.75 -8.59 -8.12
CA ASP A 98 16.33 -9.88 -7.77
C ASP A 98 15.43 -10.62 -6.77
N PRO A 99 14.79 -11.75 -7.17
CA PRO A 99 13.93 -12.50 -6.25
C PRO A 99 14.67 -13.04 -5.01
N SER A 100 16.00 -13.09 -5.03
CA SER A 100 16.80 -13.51 -3.88
C SER A 100 16.73 -12.52 -2.72
N LEU A 101 16.39 -11.25 -2.98
CA LEU A 101 16.22 -10.21 -1.96
C LEU A 101 15.14 -10.59 -0.94
N PHE A 102 14.09 -11.28 -1.37
CA PHE A 102 13.03 -11.75 -0.47
C PHE A 102 13.51 -12.83 0.51
N ARG A 103 14.69 -13.43 0.29
CA ARG A 103 15.34 -14.33 1.24
C ARG A 103 16.06 -13.59 2.37
N ILE A 104 16.34 -12.31 2.20
CA ILE A 104 16.86 -11.44 3.26
C ILE A 104 15.70 -11.16 4.23
N PRO A 105 15.75 -11.60 5.50
CA PRO A 105 14.59 -11.51 6.40
C PRO A 105 14.10 -10.07 6.60
N ARG A 106 15.00 -9.10 6.63
CA ARG A 106 14.63 -7.68 6.78
C ARG A 106 13.87 -7.15 5.57
N PHE A 107 14.29 -7.51 4.37
CA PHE A 107 13.63 -7.14 3.12
C PHE A 107 12.26 -7.83 3.00
N GLY A 108 12.23 -9.16 3.14
CA GLY A 108 11.00 -9.94 2.99
C GLY A 108 9.94 -9.57 4.02
N LEU A 109 10.31 -9.45 5.30
CA LEU A 109 9.37 -9.06 6.36
C LEU A 109 8.95 -7.58 6.24
N GLY A 110 9.85 -6.69 5.82
CA GLY A 110 9.49 -5.30 5.53
C GLY A 110 8.47 -5.19 4.39
N SER A 111 8.72 -5.87 3.28
CA SER A 111 7.81 -5.91 2.13
C SER A 111 6.44 -6.50 2.48
N LEU A 112 6.43 -7.62 3.24
CA LEU A 112 5.19 -8.21 3.74
C LEU A 112 4.45 -7.25 4.69
N GLY A 113 5.18 -6.54 5.55
CA GLY A 113 4.61 -5.54 6.44
C GLY A 113 3.93 -4.40 5.69
N ILE A 114 4.57 -3.85 4.66
CA ILE A 114 3.98 -2.81 3.81
C ILE A 114 2.77 -3.35 3.05
N ALA A 115 2.89 -4.51 2.40
CA ALA A 115 1.79 -5.13 1.66
C ALA A 115 0.57 -5.38 2.56
N SER A 116 0.79 -5.93 3.77
CA SER A 116 -0.26 -6.16 4.75
C SER A 116 -0.91 -4.85 5.20
N ALA A 117 -0.11 -3.80 5.47
CA ALA A 117 -0.62 -2.51 5.89
C ALA A 117 -1.46 -1.84 4.79
N PHE A 118 -1.05 -1.92 3.52
CA PHE A 118 -1.86 -1.44 2.40
C PHE A 118 -3.15 -2.25 2.23
N ALA A 119 -3.09 -3.58 2.31
CA ALA A 119 -4.28 -4.43 2.22
C ALA A 119 -5.30 -4.09 3.32
N VAL A 120 -4.82 -3.90 4.55
CA VAL A 120 -5.65 -3.46 5.67
C VAL A 120 -6.22 -2.07 5.43
N MET A 121 -5.41 -1.12 4.97
CA MET A 121 -5.85 0.25 4.70
C MET A 121 -6.97 0.28 3.67
N PHE A 122 -6.79 -0.35 2.51
CA PHE A 122 -7.80 -0.37 1.46
C PHE A 122 -9.07 -1.10 1.91
N GLY A 123 -8.93 -2.27 2.56
CA GLY A 123 -10.07 -3.02 3.09
C GLY A 123 -10.85 -2.23 4.15
N MET A 124 -10.13 -1.55 5.05
CA MET A 124 -10.74 -0.72 6.08
C MET A 124 -11.48 0.48 5.47
N PHE A 125 -10.87 1.21 4.53
CA PHE A 125 -11.53 2.34 3.88
C PHE A 125 -12.76 1.91 3.06
N PHE A 126 -12.67 0.79 2.37
CA PHE A 126 -13.81 0.23 1.64
C PHE A 126 -14.96 -0.11 2.61
N GLY A 127 -14.67 -0.87 3.67
CA GLY A 127 -15.68 -1.23 4.67
C GLY A 127 -16.25 -0.02 5.41
N PHE A 128 -15.38 0.94 5.77
CA PHE A 128 -15.79 2.19 6.42
C PHE A 128 -16.73 3.02 5.52
N ALA A 129 -16.38 3.21 4.25
CA ALA A 129 -17.22 3.96 3.32
C ALA A 129 -18.60 3.30 3.12
N GLN A 130 -18.62 1.97 2.96
CA GLN A 130 -19.87 1.20 2.86
C GLN A 130 -20.72 1.35 4.14
N PHE A 131 -20.13 1.18 5.30
CA PHE A 131 -20.83 1.31 6.57
C PHE A 131 -21.42 2.70 6.76
N MET A 132 -20.64 3.75 6.50
CA MET A 132 -21.08 5.13 6.66
C MET A 132 -22.19 5.52 5.71
N GLN A 133 -22.10 5.11 4.43
CA GLN A 133 -23.06 5.53 3.41
C GLN A 133 -24.30 4.63 3.36
N PHE A 134 -24.14 3.31 3.41
CA PHE A 134 -25.28 2.39 3.23
C PHE A 134 -25.93 1.97 4.54
N VAL A 135 -25.21 1.95 5.66
CA VAL A 135 -25.77 1.56 6.96
C VAL A 135 -26.21 2.77 7.76
N LEU A 136 -25.37 3.81 7.83
CA LEU A 136 -25.68 5.02 8.61
C LEU A 136 -26.35 6.12 7.76
N GLY A 137 -26.43 5.97 6.44
CA GLY A 137 -27.13 6.91 5.56
C GLY A 137 -26.41 8.26 5.39
N TYR A 138 -25.12 8.36 5.68
CA TYR A 138 -24.37 9.60 5.48
C TYR A 138 -24.12 9.88 3.99
N SER A 139 -24.10 11.17 3.63
CA SER A 139 -23.66 11.59 2.30
C SER A 139 -22.17 11.26 2.07
N ALA A 140 -21.74 11.25 0.82
CA ALA A 140 -20.33 11.07 0.47
C ALA A 140 -19.45 12.16 1.08
N LEU A 141 -19.93 13.41 1.13
CA LEU A 141 -19.22 14.53 1.73
C LEU A 141 -19.11 14.36 3.26
N ASP A 142 -20.19 14.00 3.92
CA ASP A 142 -20.19 13.72 5.36
C ASP A 142 -19.23 12.59 5.71
N THR A 143 -19.20 11.52 4.91
CA THR A 143 -18.27 10.40 5.08
C THR A 143 -16.81 10.88 4.93
N ALA A 144 -16.52 11.71 3.92
CA ALA A 144 -15.19 12.27 3.72
C ALA A 144 -14.74 13.15 4.89
N ILE A 145 -15.60 14.04 5.39
CA ILE A 145 -15.30 14.88 6.56
C ILE A 145 -15.03 14.02 7.80
N ARG A 146 -15.82 12.96 7.99
CA ARG A 146 -15.66 12.02 9.11
C ARG A 146 -14.41 11.13 9.00
N THR A 147 -13.76 11.10 7.84
CA THR A 147 -12.46 10.44 7.63
C THR A 147 -11.28 11.34 8.01
N LEU A 148 -11.46 12.66 8.14
CA LEU A 148 -10.37 13.59 8.47
C LEU A 148 -9.59 13.23 9.76
N PRO A 149 -10.19 12.72 10.84
CA PRO A 149 -9.43 12.28 12.02
C PRO A 149 -8.40 11.19 11.72
N PHE A 150 -8.68 10.30 10.75
CA PHE A 150 -7.70 9.32 10.28
C PHE A 150 -6.48 10.02 9.66
N ALA A 151 -6.72 10.94 8.73
CA ALA A 151 -5.63 11.68 8.07
C ALA A 151 -4.82 12.53 9.07
N ALA A 152 -5.51 13.22 9.98
CA ALA A 152 -4.87 14.00 11.04
C ALA A 152 -3.98 13.12 11.94
N THR A 153 -4.47 11.94 12.31
CA THR A 153 -3.71 10.97 13.10
C THR A 153 -2.50 10.45 12.32
N MET A 154 -2.68 10.11 11.04
CA MET A 154 -1.56 9.69 10.17
C MET A 154 -0.47 10.76 10.12
N ILE A 155 -0.82 12.02 9.91
CA ILE A 155 0.13 13.14 9.88
C ILE A 155 0.84 13.31 11.23
N ALA A 156 0.09 13.32 12.33
CA ALA A 156 0.66 13.49 13.67
C ALA A 156 1.63 12.36 14.04
N PHE A 157 1.27 11.12 13.75
CA PHE A 157 2.07 9.95 14.12
C PHE A 157 3.16 9.61 13.11
N SER A 158 3.08 10.06 11.85
CA SER A 158 4.14 9.87 10.86
C SER A 158 5.48 10.47 11.28
N GLN A 159 5.45 11.57 12.05
CA GLN A 159 6.65 12.20 12.60
C GLN A 159 7.24 11.43 13.80
N LEU A 160 6.40 10.67 14.49
CA LEU A 160 6.81 9.88 15.65
C LEU A 160 7.40 8.53 15.25
N GLY A 161 6.94 7.96 14.13
CA GLY A 161 7.36 6.64 13.65
C GLY A 161 8.87 6.48 13.53
N PRO A 162 9.60 7.32 12.77
CA PRO A 162 11.03 7.26 12.65
C PRO A 162 11.78 7.47 13.98
N ARG A 163 11.30 8.40 14.82
CA ARG A 163 11.89 8.65 16.14
C ARG A 163 11.73 7.45 17.08
N LEU A 164 10.59 6.80 17.02
CA LEU A 164 10.33 5.61 17.82
C LEU A 164 11.13 4.41 17.30
N ALA A 165 11.15 4.19 15.98
CA ALA A 165 11.92 3.13 15.35
C ALA A 165 13.43 3.23 15.69
N SER A 166 13.99 4.45 15.73
CA SER A 166 15.38 4.68 16.12
C SER A 166 15.68 4.33 17.58
N ARG A 167 14.68 4.40 18.48
CA ARG A 167 14.83 4.08 19.90
C ARG A 167 14.59 2.61 20.24
N ILE A 168 13.51 2.03 19.68
CA ILE A 168 13.09 0.66 20.02
C ILE A 168 13.47 -0.38 18.96
N GLY A 169 14.05 0.08 17.86
CA GLY A 169 14.44 -0.74 16.72
C GLY A 169 13.32 -0.95 15.70
N VAL A 170 13.70 -1.10 14.44
CA VAL A 170 12.80 -1.23 13.28
C VAL A 170 11.81 -2.39 13.44
N ARG A 171 12.28 -3.55 13.92
CA ARG A 171 11.43 -4.74 14.15
C ARG A 171 10.29 -4.44 15.11
N SER A 172 10.61 -3.80 16.23
CA SER A 172 9.61 -3.44 17.26
C SER A 172 8.66 -2.36 16.77
N GLY A 173 9.14 -1.43 15.93
CA GLY A 173 8.33 -0.42 15.27
C GLY A 173 7.27 -1.03 14.34
N ILE A 174 7.68 -1.97 13.47
CA ILE A 174 6.76 -2.69 12.59
C ILE A 174 5.76 -3.51 13.40
N ALA A 175 6.23 -4.35 14.33
CA ALA A 175 5.37 -5.23 15.11
C ALA A 175 4.39 -4.45 16.00
N GLY A 176 4.86 -3.40 16.68
CA GLY A 176 4.02 -2.53 17.50
C GLY A 176 2.99 -1.75 16.68
N GLY A 177 3.38 -1.23 15.51
CA GLY A 177 2.48 -0.56 14.59
C GLY A 177 1.38 -1.49 14.06
N LEU A 178 1.74 -2.69 13.59
CA LEU A 178 0.77 -3.68 13.12
C LEU A 178 -0.14 -4.18 14.25
N LEU A 179 0.39 -4.37 15.46
CA LEU A 179 -0.42 -4.73 16.63
C LEU A 179 -1.44 -3.62 16.95
N LEU A 180 -1.02 -2.37 16.97
CA LEU A 180 -1.91 -1.23 17.21
C LEU A 180 -2.99 -1.12 16.13
N THR A 181 -2.62 -1.34 14.87
CA THR A 181 -3.57 -1.43 13.75
C THR A 181 -4.58 -2.55 13.97
N SER A 182 -4.12 -3.73 14.38
CA SER A 182 -4.99 -4.89 14.66
C SER A 182 -5.97 -4.61 15.79
N ILE A 183 -5.53 -3.92 16.85
CA ILE A 183 -6.42 -3.50 17.95
C ILE A 183 -7.47 -2.51 17.43
N GLY A 184 -7.08 -1.55 16.58
CA GLY A 184 -8.02 -0.63 15.94
C GLY A 184 -9.07 -1.35 15.09
N LEU A 185 -8.68 -2.37 14.33
CA LEU A 185 -9.61 -3.20 13.54
C LEU A 185 -10.53 -4.04 14.42
N LEU A 186 -10.01 -4.64 15.48
CA LEU A 186 -10.82 -5.37 16.47
C LEU A 186 -11.84 -4.43 17.14
N TRP A 187 -11.44 -3.21 17.44
CA TRP A 187 -12.38 -2.19 17.92
C TRP A 187 -13.47 -1.90 16.90
N MET A 188 -13.09 -1.71 15.62
CA MET A 188 -14.03 -1.48 14.52
C MET A 188 -14.99 -2.67 14.30
N SER A 189 -14.55 -3.90 14.54
CA SER A 189 -15.41 -5.09 14.42
C SER A 189 -16.56 -5.14 15.43
N ALA A 190 -16.46 -4.39 16.55
CA ALA A 190 -17.50 -4.25 17.56
C ALA A 190 -18.49 -3.11 17.24
N VAL A 191 -18.26 -2.32 16.17
CA VAL A 191 -19.14 -1.24 15.73
C VAL A 191 -20.41 -1.84 15.09
N ASN A 192 -21.55 -1.29 15.46
CA ASN A 192 -22.88 -1.69 14.96
C ASN A 192 -23.73 -0.46 14.62
N VAL A 193 -24.94 -0.68 14.14
CA VAL A 193 -25.86 0.39 13.70
C VAL A 193 -26.19 1.39 14.80
N SER A 194 -26.19 0.95 16.06
CA SER A 194 -26.44 1.82 17.24
C SER A 194 -25.18 2.52 17.74
N SER A 195 -24.02 2.23 17.19
CA SER A 195 -22.75 2.83 17.61
C SER A 195 -22.68 4.31 17.26
N GLY A 196 -22.33 5.14 18.22
CA GLY A 196 -22.08 6.55 17.98
C GLY A 196 -20.78 6.77 17.17
N TYR A 197 -20.70 7.93 16.52
CA TYR A 197 -19.52 8.30 15.71
C TYR A 197 -18.20 8.21 16.48
N LEU A 198 -18.17 8.55 17.77
CA LEU A 198 -16.95 8.45 18.60
C LEU A 198 -16.40 7.04 18.69
N GLN A 199 -17.27 6.02 18.68
CA GLN A 199 -16.83 4.63 18.69
C GLN A 199 -16.18 4.26 17.34
N VAL A 200 -16.76 4.73 16.26
CA VAL A 200 -16.23 4.50 14.90
C VAL A 200 -14.88 5.21 14.73
N VAL A 201 -14.80 6.50 15.10
CA VAL A 201 -13.57 7.28 14.96
C VAL A 201 -12.46 6.79 15.87
N GLY A 202 -12.80 6.25 17.04
CA GLY A 202 -11.82 5.67 17.97
C GLY A 202 -11.05 4.52 17.35
N GLY A 203 -11.73 3.55 16.76
CA GLY A 203 -11.08 2.44 16.04
C GLY A 203 -10.31 2.89 14.81
N LEU A 204 -10.89 3.84 14.05
CA LEU A 204 -10.27 4.41 12.85
C LEU A 204 -8.94 5.13 13.16
N THR A 205 -8.92 5.97 14.19
CA THR A 205 -7.70 6.71 14.60
C THR A 205 -6.65 5.79 15.21
N LEU A 206 -7.07 4.78 15.97
CA LEU A 206 -6.15 3.79 16.52
C LEU A 206 -5.46 2.97 15.41
N ALA A 207 -6.22 2.55 14.40
CA ALA A 207 -5.65 1.90 13.22
C ALA A 207 -4.70 2.84 12.45
N ALA A 208 -5.08 4.12 12.28
CA ALA A 208 -4.24 5.13 11.65
C ALA A 208 -2.90 5.33 12.37
N ALA A 209 -2.93 5.42 13.70
CA ALA A 209 -1.71 5.55 14.51
C ALA A 209 -0.78 4.35 14.34
N GLY A 210 -1.35 3.14 14.32
CA GLY A 210 -0.59 1.92 14.07
C GLY A 210 0.07 1.90 12.70
N MET A 211 -0.66 2.25 11.65
CA MET A 211 -0.13 2.35 10.29
C MET A 211 0.96 3.42 10.17
N ALA A 212 0.74 4.60 10.76
CA ALA A 212 1.71 5.70 10.74
C ALA A 212 3.04 5.33 11.43
N LEU A 213 3.04 4.38 12.36
CA LEU A 213 4.25 3.83 12.98
C LEU A 213 4.86 2.70 12.13
N ALA A 214 4.04 1.83 11.54
CA ALA A 214 4.51 0.66 10.80
C ALA A 214 5.13 1.03 9.45
N PHE A 215 4.52 1.94 8.67
CA PHE A 215 4.98 2.29 7.32
C PHE A 215 6.42 2.80 7.27
N PRO A 216 6.82 3.84 8.04
CA PRO A 216 8.20 4.31 8.00
C PRO A 216 9.21 3.25 8.45
N ALA A 217 8.87 2.48 9.49
CA ALA A 217 9.72 1.42 9.99
C ALA A 217 9.91 0.29 8.97
N ALA A 218 8.85 -0.08 8.24
CA ALA A 218 8.93 -1.11 7.20
C ALA A 218 9.73 -0.61 5.99
N THR A 219 9.53 0.64 5.57
CA THR A 219 10.32 1.27 4.51
C THR A 219 11.81 1.31 4.88
N GLU A 220 12.14 1.71 6.11
CA GLU A 220 13.51 1.71 6.61
C GLU A 220 14.11 0.29 6.63
N ALA A 221 13.31 -0.74 6.98
CA ALA A 221 13.76 -2.12 6.93
C ALA A 221 14.15 -2.55 5.52
N ILE A 222 13.35 -2.18 4.51
CA ILE A 222 13.60 -2.52 3.11
C ILE A 222 14.83 -1.77 2.60
N VAL A 223 14.82 -0.43 2.68
CA VAL A 223 15.89 0.42 2.17
C VAL A 223 17.21 0.11 2.88
N GLY A 224 17.20 -0.03 4.20
CA GLY A 224 18.40 -0.33 5.01
C GLY A 224 18.90 -1.77 4.87
N SER A 225 18.18 -2.65 4.18
CA SER A 225 18.61 -4.03 3.89
C SER A 225 19.44 -4.16 2.63
N LEU A 226 19.48 -3.13 1.79
CA LEU A 226 20.15 -3.13 0.50
C LEU A 226 21.39 -2.24 0.50
N PRO A 227 22.44 -2.61 -0.27
CA PRO A 227 23.55 -1.71 -0.57
C PRO A 227 23.08 -0.42 -1.25
N GLN A 228 23.82 0.67 -1.08
CA GLN A 228 23.44 2.00 -1.60
C GLN A 228 23.26 2.05 -3.12
N ASP A 229 24.01 1.23 -3.86
CA ASP A 229 23.88 1.06 -5.32
C ASP A 229 22.55 0.44 -5.76
N LYS A 230 21.86 -0.26 -4.86
CA LYS A 230 20.54 -0.88 -5.09
C LYS A 230 19.38 -0.13 -4.41
N ALA A 231 19.61 1.05 -3.89
CA ALA A 231 18.57 1.84 -3.20
C ALA A 231 17.38 2.19 -4.10
N GLY A 232 17.61 2.34 -5.42
CA GLY A 232 16.55 2.54 -6.41
C GLY A 232 15.57 1.36 -6.51
N VAL A 233 16.07 0.13 -6.40
CA VAL A 233 15.24 -1.09 -6.38
C VAL A 233 14.43 -1.20 -5.08
N ALA A 234 14.97 -0.67 -3.98
CA ALA A 234 14.29 -0.68 -2.68
C ALA A 234 13.12 0.32 -2.60
N SER A 235 13.13 1.34 -3.45
CA SER A 235 12.12 2.40 -3.48
C SER A 235 11.00 2.16 -4.49
N ALA A 236 11.15 1.18 -5.37
CA ALA A 236 10.16 0.76 -6.35
C ALA A 236 9.18 -0.27 -5.78
#